data_e4b0a352250e6d9f3da9552c382f072c
#
_entry.id   e4b0a352250e6d9f3da9552c382f072c
#
_cell.length_a   1.000
_cell.length_b   1.000
_cell.length_c   1.000
_cell.angle_alpha   90.00
_cell.angle_beta   90.00
_cell.angle_gamma   90.00
#
_symmetry.space_group_name_H-M   'P 1'
#
loop_
_entity.id
_entity.type
_entity.pdbx_description
1 polymer ?
#
loop_
_entity_poly.entity_id
_entity_poly.type
_entity_poly.pdbx_seq_one_letter_code
_entity_poly.pdbx_strand_id
1 'polypeptide(L)'
;MYSSTLGESLTEIRLRRVAQGFGFAIVGGYGSDRGDFPVVIKNVFANGPAAADGRLQRGDVLLAVNGLSLDGLTHAEAVSLLKSSGDVVTLLVSS
;
A
#
# COMPACT_ATOMS: atom_id res chain seq x y z
N MET A 1 4.55 23.03 -9.60
CA MET A 1 4.41 22.24 -9.72
C MET A 1 4.82 21.37 -10.36
N TYR A 2 5.18 20.93 -10.29
CA TYR A 2 5.41 20.28 -10.90
C TYR A 2 5.57 18.96 -10.92
N SER A 3 5.49 18.44 -9.91
CA SER A 3 5.86 17.04 -9.86
C SER A 3 4.94 16.18 -10.66
N SER A 4 3.72 16.53 -10.73
CA SER A 4 2.79 15.80 -11.58
C SER A 4 3.28 15.76 -13.02
N THR A 5 4.13 16.70 -13.37
CA THR A 5 4.70 16.71 -14.70
C THR A 5 5.61 15.51 -14.95
N LEU A 6 5.98 14.80 -13.92
CA LEU A 6 6.82 13.61 -14.05
C LEU A 6 6.01 12.35 -14.28
N GLY A 7 4.71 12.48 -14.41
CA GLY A 7 3.86 11.35 -14.71
C GLY A 7 3.42 10.54 -13.49
N GLU A 8 3.86 10.92 -12.32
CA GLU A 8 3.41 10.25 -11.11
C GLU A 8 1.97 10.62 -10.81
N SER A 9 1.23 9.65 -10.38
CA SER A 9 -0.16 9.83 -10.01
C SER A 9 -0.35 9.33 -8.57
N LEU A 10 -0.82 10.21 -7.71
CA LEU A 10 -1.11 9.84 -6.32
C LEU A 10 -2.60 9.54 -6.23
N THR A 11 -2.92 8.41 -5.65
CA THR A 11 -4.31 7.98 -5.50
C THR A 11 -4.55 7.60 -4.06
N GLU A 12 -5.63 8.11 -3.49
CA GLU A 12 -6.06 7.71 -2.17
C GLU A 12 -7.14 6.66 -2.34
N ILE A 13 -6.94 5.51 -1.71
CA ILE A 13 -7.83 4.36 -1.85
C ILE A 13 -8.30 3.95 -0.47
N ARG A 14 -9.60 3.89 -0.28
CA ARG A 14 -10.19 3.45 0.99
C ARG A 14 -10.76 2.06 0.80
N LEU A 15 -10.34 1.15 1.67
CA LEU A 15 -10.76 -0.25 1.61
C LEU A 15 -11.37 -0.68 2.93
N ARG A 16 -12.38 -1.53 2.86
CA ARG A 16 -13.00 -2.14 4.04
C ARG A 16 -12.47 -3.57 4.19
N ARG A 17 -12.07 -3.90 5.41
CA ARG A 17 -11.54 -5.23 5.70
C ARG A 17 -12.64 -6.27 5.65
N VAL A 18 -12.31 -7.43 5.12
CA VAL A 18 -13.14 -8.63 5.22
C VAL A 18 -12.36 -9.67 6.01
N ALA A 19 -12.92 -10.87 6.18
CA ALA A 19 -12.30 -11.90 7.03
C ALA A 19 -10.85 -12.19 6.65
N GLN A 20 -10.52 -12.14 5.36
CA GLN A 20 -9.17 -12.43 4.86
C GLN A 20 -8.28 -11.19 4.80
N GLY A 21 -8.75 -10.06 5.31
CA GLY A 21 -7.99 -8.81 5.28
C GLY A 21 -8.42 -7.90 4.15
N PHE A 22 -7.46 -7.13 3.59
CA PHE A 22 -7.78 -6.14 2.56
C PHE A 22 -7.60 -6.65 1.15
N GLY A 23 -7.04 -7.84 1.00
CA GLY A 23 -6.96 -8.47 -0.32
C GLY A 23 -5.75 -8.09 -1.15
N PHE A 24 -4.64 -7.71 -0.50
CA PHE A 24 -3.40 -7.46 -1.22
C PHE A 24 -2.20 -7.83 -0.35
N ALA A 25 -1.05 -7.96 -1.00
CA ALA A 25 0.20 -8.25 -0.31
C ALA A 25 1.24 -7.22 -0.74
N ILE A 26 2.20 -6.97 0.14
CA ILE A 26 3.26 -6.00 -0.10
C ILE A 26 4.62 -6.65 -0.05
N VAL A 27 5.61 -6.00 -0.70
CA VAL A 27 7.03 -6.34 -0.59
C VAL A 27 7.79 -5.04 -0.36
N GLY A 28 9.05 -5.17 0.05
CA GLY A 28 9.90 -4.02 0.27
C GLY A 28 9.79 -3.49 1.68
N GLY A 29 10.38 -2.34 1.90
CA GLY A 29 10.46 -1.72 3.21
C GLY A 29 11.92 -1.47 3.57
N TYR A 30 12.14 -0.60 4.55
CA TYR A 30 13.48 -0.24 5.00
C TYR A 30 14.20 -1.48 5.53
N GLY A 31 15.45 -1.67 5.14
CA GLY A 31 16.23 -2.81 5.62
C GLY A 31 15.80 -4.15 5.07
N SER A 32 15.08 -4.18 3.96
CA SER A 32 14.71 -5.43 3.31
C SER A 32 15.95 -6.13 2.75
N ASP A 33 15.79 -7.39 2.34
CA ASP A 33 16.90 -8.17 1.79
C ASP A 33 17.58 -7.50 0.63
N ARG A 34 16.86 -6.65 -0.09
CA ARG A 34 17.39 -5.95 -1.25
C ARG A 34 17.79 -4.52 -0.95
N GLY A 35 17.84 -4.14 0.34
CA GLY A 35 18.16 -2.80 0.75
C GLY A 35 16.90 -1.99 1.07
N ASP A 36 16.99 -0.68 0.92
CA ASP A 36 15.93 0.23 1.35
C ASP A 36 14.95 0.49 0.22
N PHE A 37 14.27 -0.54 -0.22
CA PHE A 37 13.24 -0.38 -1.23
C PHE A 37 11.96 0.19 -0.64
N PRO A 38 11.20 0.94 -1.42
CA PRO A 38 9.89 1.36 -0.97
C PRO A 38 8.96 0.14 -0.83
N VAL A 39 7.88 0.34 -0.09
CA VAL A 39 6.85 -0.68 0.02
C VAL A 39 6.05 -0.67 -1.28
N VAL A 40 5.95 -1.81 -1.92
CA VAL A 40 5.31 -1.95 -3.23
C VAL A 40 4.24 -3.02 -3.15
N ILE A 41 3.16 -2.83 -3.88
CA ILE A 41 2.09 -3.82 -3.97
C ILE A 41 2.60 -5.00 -4.79
N LYS A 42 2.77 -6.13 -4.11
CA LYS A 42 3.25 -7.36 -4.75
C LYS A 42 2.13 -8.04 -5.54
N ASN A 43 0.94 -8.04 -4.98
CA ASN A 43 -0.17 -8.77 -5.58
C ASN A 43 -1.50 -8.22 -5.06
N VAL A 44 -2.52 -8.27 -5.90
CA VAL A 44 -3.90 -7.94 -5.53
C VAL A 44 -4.70 -9.21 -5.76
N PHE A 45 -5.28 -9.74 -4.69
CA PHE A 45 -5.94 -11.04 -4.76
C PHE A 45 -7.35 -10.92 -5.34
N ALA A 46 -7.68 -11.81 -6.24
CA ALA A 46 -9.01 -11.86 -6.82
C ALA A 46 -10.05 -12.04 -5.72
N ASN A 47 -11.20 -11.41 -5.89
CA ASN A 47 -12.34 -11.51 -4.96
C ASN A 47 -12.12 -10.83 -3.61
N GLY A 48 -11.03 -10.09 -3.43
CA GLY A 48 -10.81 -9.32 -2.22
C GLY A 48 -11.28 -7.88 -2.37
N PRO A 49 -11.25 -7.11 -1.25
CA PRO A 49 -11.67 -5.70 -1.29
C PRO A 49 -10.87 -4.85 -2.27
N ALA A 50 -9.56 -5.04 -2.34
CA ALA A 50 -8.74 -4.22 -3.23
C ALA A 50 -9.08 -4.50 -4.69
N ALA A 51 -9.29 -5.77 -5.04
CA ALA A 51 -9.67 -6.13 -6.41
C ALA A 51 -11.06 -5.58 -6.75
N ALA A 52 -11.98 -5.64 -5.81
CA ALA A 52 -13.33 -5.12 -6.03
C ALA A 52 -13.32 -3.62 -6.24
N ASP A 53 -12.46 -2.89 -5.53
CA ASP A 53 -12.32 -1.45 -5.70
C ASP A 53 -11.72 -1.12 -7.07
N GLY A 54 -10.74 -1.88 -7.50
CA GLY A 54 -10.18 -1.77 -8.85
C GLY A 54 -9.10 -0.73 -9.05
N ARG A 55 -8.81 0.11 -8.07
CA ARG A 55 -7.81 1.17 -8.23
C ARG A 55 -6.42 0.74 -7.87
N LEU A 56 -6.28 -0.19 -6.90
CA LEU A 56 -4.97 -0.66 -6.47
C LEU A 56 -4.46 -1.70 -7.45
N GLN A 57 -3.20 -1.56 -7.86
CA GLN A 57 -2.62 -2.45 -8.83
C GLN A 57 -1.25 -2.93 -8.38
N ARG A 58 -0.90 -4.12 -8.84
CA ARG A 58 0.43 -4.67 -8.64
C ARG A 58 1.46 -3.69 -9.18
N GLY A 59 2.50 -3.45 -8.40
CA GLY A 59 3.56 -2.52 -8.78
C GLY A 59 3.37 -1.12 -8.25
N ASP A 60 2.20 -0.78 -7.74
CA ASP A 60 1.99 0.53 -7.13
C ASP A 60 2.86 0.66 -5.88
N VAL A 61 3.37 1.87 -5.64
CA VAL A 61 4.16 2.15 -4.43
C VAL A 61 3.21 2.62 -3.34
N LEU A 62 3.26 1.95 -2.19
CA LEU A 62 2.44 2.33 -1.05
C LEU A 62 3.20 3.37 -0.23
N LEU A 63 2.65 4.56 -0.15
CA LEU A 63 3.33 5.70 0.48
C LEU A 63 2.88 5.93 1.91
N ALA A 64 1.60 5.74 2.20
CA ALA A 64 1.08 6.01 3.54
C ALA A 64 -0.13 5.13 3.82
N VAL A 65 -0.36 4.87 5.10
CA VAL A 65 -1.52 4.11 5.59
C VAL A 65 -2.17 4.96 6.67
N ASN A 66 -3.42 5.31 6.47
CA ASN A 66 -4.19 6.15 7.42
C ASN A 66 -3.45 7.43 7.79
N GLY A 67 -2.80 8.05 6.81
CA GLY A 67 -2.08 9.29 7.01
C GLY A 67 -0.69 9.15 7.58
N LEU A 68 -0.25 7.93 7.89
CA LEU A 68 1.09 7.68 8.41
C LEU A 68 2.01 7.26 7.28
N SER A 69 3.09 8.02 7.09
CA SER A 69 4.07 7.70 6.06
C SER A 69 4.76 6.38 6.35
N LEU A 70 4.99 5.60 5.30
CA LEU A 70 5.76 4.35 5.41
C LEU A 70 7.26 4.58 5.23
N ASP A 71 7.67 5.82 5.01
CA ASP A 71 9.08 6.14 4.83
C ASP A 71 9.86 5.73 6.07
N GLY A 72 10.91 4.94 5.87
CA GLY A 72 11.75 4.47 6.96
C GLY A 72 11.19 3.27 7.73
N LEU A 73 10.00 2.82 7.43
CA LEU A 73 9.44 1.65 8.10
C LEU A 73 9.97 0.37 7.47
N THR A 74 10.23 -0.63 8.32
CA THR A 74 10.58 -1.96 7.82
C THR A 74 9.36 -2.63 7.23
N HIS A 75 9.57 -3.71 6.50
CA HIS A 75 8.47 -4.50 5.96
C HIS A 75 7.53 -4.96 7.09
N ALA A 76 8.12 -5.46 8.18
CA ALA A 76 7.32 -5.94 9.32
C ALA A 76 6.49 -4.83 9.93
N GLU A 77 7.06 -3.63 10.05
CA GLU A 77 6.34 -2.48 10.58
C GLU A 77 5.19 -2.07 9.67
N ALA A 78 5.41 -2.09 8.37
CA ALA A 78 4.35 -1.76 7.41
C ALA A 78 3.21 -2.78 7.49
N VAL A 79 3.54 -4.06 7.56
CA VAL A 79 2.55 -5.13 7.70
C VAL A 79 1.77 -4.96 8.99
N SER A 80 2.47 -4.67 10.10
CA SER A 80 1.85 -4.48 11.39
C SER A 80 0.87 -3.30 11.36
N LEU A 81 1.28 -2.21 10.71
CA LEU A 81 0.44 -1.02 10.58
C LEU A 81 -0.87 -1.35 9.84
N LEU A 82 -0.75 -2.12 8.75
CA LEU A 82 -1.93 -2.55 8.01
C LEU A 82 -2.84 -3.44 8.86
N LYS A 83 -2.27 -4.37 9.60
CA LYS A 83 -3.05 -5.29 10.43
C LYS A 83 -3.77 -4.56 11.55
N SER A 84 -3.20 -3.50 12.08
CA SER A 84 -3.76 -2.77 13.21
C SER A 84 -4.67 -1.63 12.80
N SER A 85 -4.91 -1.45 11.51
CA SER A 85 -5.62 -0.27 11.00
C SER A 85 -7.14 -0.30 11.23
N GLY A 86 -7.69 -1.40 11.74
CA GLY A 86 -9.12 -1.51 11.98
C GLY A 86 -9.87 -1.97 10.74
N ASP A 87 -11.16 -1.68 10.69
CA ASP A 87 -12.03 -2.20 9.64
C ASP A 87 -11.90 -1.47 8.31
N VAL A 88 -11.44 -0.23 8.37
CA VAL A 88 -11.30 0.59 7.15
C VAL A 88 -9.90 1.15 7.13
N VAL A 89 -9.25 1.06 5.97
CA VAL A 89 -7.91 1.62 5.78
C VAL A 89 -7.95 2.61 4.63
N THR A 90 -7.19 3.69 4.76
CA THR A 90 -6.97 4.65 3.69
C THR A 90 -5.52 4.52 3.25
N LEU A 91 -5.32 4.17 2.00
CA LEU A 91 -3.99 3.97 1.41
C LEU A 91 -3.67 5.14 0.49
N LEU A 92 -2.44 5.61 0.55
CA LEU A 92 -1.95 6.57 -0.44
C LEU A 92 -0.92 5.83 -1.29
N VAL A 93 -1.17 5.75 -2.58
CA VAL A 93 -0.30 5.02 -3.50
C VAL A 93 0.13 5.90 -4.66
N SER A 94 1.26 5.53 -5.24
CA SER A 94 1.79 6.16 -6.45
C SER A 94 1.94 5.07 -7.51
N SER A 95 1.40 5.33 -8.66
CA SER A 95 1.48 4.36 -9.76
C SER A 95 2.76 4.55 -10.58
#